data_efbb9dca2327d0de5b4df42b7bea18b7
#
_entry.id   efbb9dca2327d0de5b4df42b7bea18b7
#
_cell.length_a   1.000
_cell.length_b   1.000
_cell.length_c   1.000
_cell.angle_alpha   90.00
_cell.angle_beta   90.00
_cell.angle_gamma   90.00
#
_symmetry.space_group_name_H-M   'P 1'
#
loop_
_entity.id
_entity.type
_entity.pdbx_description
1 polymer ?
#
loop_
_entity_poly.entity_id
_entity_poly.type
_entity_poly.pdbx_seq_one_letter_code
_entity_poly.pdbx_strand_id
1 'polypeptide(L)'
;MVTVGQSMSDTHRIKHIDAWRFIAVSLVIQGHLFVHSSLSLANQFPFLRRLGRFGTFGVLIFFVISGFVICRGLMEERAGTTVVSLKAFYVRRAFRILPPLYLYLAALTLLGFIGWIGISPPQISNSALFLCNLDVDCSWFAGHTWSLAYEEQFYLLFPALFVVMGLGTRPRSLLVILWGMVLLSLGCR
;
A
#
# COMPACT_ATOMS: atom_id res chain seq x y z
N MET A 1 19.56 36.47 26.08
CA MET A 1 18.82 35.33 26.57
C MET A 1 17.97 34.80 25.43
N VAL A 2 18.55 33.90 24.62
CA VAL A 2 17.93 33.39 23.39
C VAL A 2 17.21 32.11 23.76
N THR A 3 15.90 32.07 23.57
CA THR A 3 15.05 30.91 23.78
C THR A 3 15.35 29.84 22.72
N VAL A 4 16.23 28.91 23.09
CA VAL A 4 16.40 27.63 22.39
C VAL A 4 15.25 26.72 22.80
N GLY A 5 14.31 26.47 21.93
CA GLY A 5 13.19 25.57 22.25
C GLY A 5 12.03 25.58 21.25
N GLN A 6 12.28 25.74 19.95
CA GLN A 6 11.27 25.35 18.96
C GLN A 6 11.63 23.98 18.41
N SER A 7 10.78 23.01 18.80
CA SER A 7 10.89 21.59 18.57
C SER A 7 11.06 21.26 17.09
N MET A 8 12.05 20.38 16.82
CA MET A 8 12.26 19.69 15.54
C MET A 8 11.15 18.66 15.25
N SER A 9 9.88 18.98 15.46
CA SER A 9 8.74 18.06 15.22
C SER A 9 7.70 18.55 14.22
N ASP A 10 7.94 19.63 13.52
CA ASP A 10 7.15 19.97 12.34
C ASP A 10 7.74 19.29 11.09
N THR A 11 7.66 17.98 11.06
CA THR A 11 7.63 17.25 9.79
C THR A 11 6.48 17.86 8.99
N HIS A 12 6.81 18.58 7.93
CA HIS A 12 5.89 19.25 7.01
C HIS A 12 4.84 18.25 6.48
N ARG A 13 3.82 18.02 7.28
CA ARG A 13 2.67 17.19 6.93
C ARG A 13 1.97 17.86 5.76
N ILE A 14 2.11 17.28 4.57
CA ILE A 14 1.47 17.82 3.38
C ILE A 14 -0.02 17.52 3.52
N LYS A 15 -0.79 18.50 4.01
CA LYS A 15 -2.24 18.39 4.24
C LYS A 15 -3.00 17.84 3.03
N HIS A 16 -2.54 18.14 1.83
CA HIS A 16 -3.14 17.63 0.59
C HIS A 16 -3.00 16.11 0.40
N ILE A 17 -1.94 15.47 0.93
CA ILE A 17 -1.77 14.02 0.84
C ILE A 17 -2.83 13.28 1.64
N ASP A 18 -3.19 13.80 2.81
CA ASP A 18 -4.24 13.18 3.65
C ASP A 18 -5.62 13.27 2.96
N ALA A 19 -5.89 14.38 2.26
CA ALA A 19 -7.11 14.52 1.46
C ALA A 19 -7.16 13.51 0.30
N TRP A 20 -6.07 13.35 -0.43
CA TRP A 20 -5.98 12.35 -1.51
C TRP A 20 -6.09 10.91 -0.99
N ARG A 21 -5.51 10.61 0.18
CA ARG A 21 -5.68 9.30 0.83
C ARG A 21 -7.14 9.05 1.20
N PHE A 22 -7.83 10.07 1.74
CA PHE A 22 -9.26 9.95 2.03
C PHE A 22 -10.09 9.66 0.78
N ILE A 23 -9.84 10.38 -0.32
CA ILE A 23 -10.49 10.13 -1.62
C ILE A 23 -10.21 8.70 -2.08
N ALA A 24 -8.96 8.26 -2.02
CA ALA A 24 -8.55 6.93 -2.43
C ALA A 24 -9.26 5.83 -1.62
N VAL A 25 -9.30 5.95 -0.28
CA VAL A 25 -10.03 5.02 0.60
C VAL A 25 -11.52 4.99 0.26
N SER A 26 -12.13 6.17 0.07
CA SER A 26 -13.55 6.28 -0.26
C SER A 26 -13.89 5.57 -1.58
N LEU A 27 -13.04 5.72 -2.60
CA LEU A 27 -13.20 5.02 -3.89
C LEU A 27 -13.06 3.50 -3.73
N VAL A 28 -12.11 3.02 -2.93
CA VAL A 28 -11.91 1.58 -2.67
C VAL A 28 -13.12 1.00 -1.94
N ILE A 29 -13.58 1.66 -0.86
CA ILE A 29 -14.78 1.22 -0.11
C ILE A 29 -16.00 1.18 -1.03
N GLN A 30 -16.21 2.23 -1.82
CA GLN A 30 -17.29 2.29 -2.80
C GLN A 30 -17.19 1.14 -3.82
N GLY A 31 -15.98 0.81 -4.30
CA GLY A 31 -15.74 -0.31 -5.19
C GLY A 31 -16.20 -1.63 -4.59
N HIS A 32 -15.82 -1.90 -3.35
CA HIS A 32 -16.23 -3.12 -2.63
C HIS A 32 -17.74 -3.17 -2.38
N LEU A 33 -18.34 -2.05 -1.98
CA LEU A 33 -19.78 -2.01 -1.72
C LEU A 33 -20.63 -2.23 -2.97
N PHE A 34 -20.24 -1.68 -4.12
CA PHE A 34 -21.09 -1.74 -5.32
C PHE A 34 -20.76 -2.88 -6.28
N VAL A 35 -19.53 -3.44 -6.24
CA VAL A 35 -19.15 -4.56 -7.12
C VAL A 35 -19.36 -5.90 -6.42
N HIS A 36 -19.03 -5.99 -5.13
CA HIS A 36 -19.01 -7.26 -4.41
C HIS A 36 -20.17 -7.47 -3.44
N SER A 37 -20.99 -6.45 -3.19
CA SER A 37 -22.17 -6.64 -2.35
C SER A 37 -23.29 -7.28 -3.14
N SER A 38 -23.93 -8.26 -2.55
CA SER A 38 -25.23 -8.79 -2.99
C SER A 38 -26.38 -7.82 -2.73
N LEU A 39 -26.07 -6.56 -2.41
CA LEU A 39 -27.05 -5.51 -2.20
C LEU A 39 -27.87 -5.33 -3.47
N SER A 40 -29.17 -5.61 -3.36
CA SER A 40 -30.16 -5.50 -4.42
C SER A 40 -30.12 -4.19 -5.19
N LEU A 41 -29.63 -3.10 -4.56
CA LEU A 41 -29.50 -1.79 -5.17
C LEU A 41 -28.51 -1.75 -6.34
N ALA A 42 -27.35 -2.43 -6.22
CA ALA A 42 -26.36 -2.46 -7.30
C ALA A 42 -26.84 -3.22 -8.54
N ASN A 43 -27.74 -4.18 -8.33
CA ASN A 43 -28.39 -4.92 -9.43
C ASN A 43 -29.53 -4.15 -10.08
N GLN A 44 -30.21 -3.29 -9.34
CA GLN A 44 -31.30 -2.45 -9.85
C GLN A 44 -30.78 -1.22 -10.64
N PHE A 45 -29.61 -0.71 -10.30
CA PHE A 45 -29.07 0.50 -10.93
C PHE A 45 -27.70 0.23 -11.59
N PRO A 46 -27.64 0.00 -12.93
CA PRO A 46 -26.39 -0.24 -13.67
C PRO A 46 -25.34 0.86 -13.48
N PHE A 47 -25.77 2.08 -13.16
CA PHE A 47 -24.90 3.20 -12.85
C PHE A 47 -24.05 2.95 -11.60
N LEU A 48 -24.60 2.38 -10.53
CA LEU A 48 -23.88 2.05 -9.31
C LEU A 48 -22.78 1.01 -9.56
N ARG A 49 -23.04 0.02 -10.42
CA ARG A 49 -22.00 -0.93 -10.85
C ARG A 49 -20.87 -0.25 -11.62
N ARG A 50 -21.18 0.75 -12.45
CA ARG A 50 -20.15 1.53 -13.15
C ARG A 50 -19.32 2.34 -12.16
N LEU A 51 -19.95 2.98 -11.17
CA LEU A 51 -19.25 3.68 -10.10
C LEU A 51 -18.32 2.75 -9.30
N GLY A 52 -18.72 1.52 -9.03
CA GLY A 52 -17.89 0.52 -8.33
C GLY A 52 -16.54 0.25 -9.02
N ARG A 53 -16.49 0.35 -10.37
CA ARG A 53 -15.23 0.19 -11.11
C ARG A 53 -14.19 1.26 -10.79
N PHE A 54 -14.61 2.42 -10.29
CA PHE A 54 -13.66 3.46 -9.84
C PHE A 54 -12.87 3.06 -8.59
N GLY A 55 -13.23 1.98 -7.90
CA GLY A 55 -12.44 1.43 -6.79
C GLY A 55 -10.99 1.14 -7.18
N THR A 56 -10.73 0.66 -8.39
CA THR A 56 -9.37 0.43 -8.90
C THR A 56 -8.56 1.73 -8.98
N PHE A 57 -9.18 2.86 -9.32
CA PHE A 57 -8.48 4.16 -9.31
C PHE A 57 -8.08 4.57 -7.90
N GLY A 58 -8.86 4.21 -6.88
CA GLY A 58 -8.47 4.43 -5.48
C GLY A 58 -7.16 3.73 -5.15
N VAL A 59 -6.99 2.47 -5.57
CA VAL A 59 -5.74 1.72 -5.39
C VAL A 59 -4.57 2.38 -6.14
N LEU A 60 -4.78 2.83 -7.39
CA LEU A 60 -3.75 3.53 -8.15
C LEU A 60 -3.31 4.84 -7.48
N ILE A 61 -4.26 5.62 -6.95
CA ILE A 61 -3.96 6.84 -6.19
C ILE A 61 -3.11 6.49 -4.95
N PHE A 62 -3.45 5.40 -4.24
CA PHE A 62 -2.63 4.92 -3.12
C PHE A 62 -1.20 4.60 -3.53
N PHE A 63 -0.99 3.90 -4.63
CA PHE A 63 0.35 3.56 -5.11
C PHE A 63 1.17 4.80 -5.44
N VAL A 64 0.56 5.79 -6.12
CA VAL A 64 1.24 7.06 -6.44
C VAL A 64 1.63 7.80 -5.16
N ILE A 65 0.71 7.90 -4.20
CA ILE A 65 0.98 8.58 -2.92
C ILE A 65 2.08 7.84 -2.13
N SER A 66 2.00 6.52 -2.06
CA SER A 66 2.98 5.69 -1.34
C SER A 66 4.37 5.84 -1.96
N GLY A 67 4.46 5.74 -3.28
CA GLY A 67 5.71 5.96 -4.01
C GLY A 67 6.30 7.34 -3.78
N PHE A 68 5.46 8.38 -3.86
CA PHE A 68 5.89 9.77 -3.61
C PHE A 68 6.41 9.97 -2.19
N VAL A 69 5.66 9.51 -1.18
CA VAL A 69 6.04 9.68 0.24
C VAL A 69 7.34 8.96 0.57
N ILE A 70 7.54 7.75 0.04
CA ILE A 70 8.78 7.01 0.26
C ILE A 70 9.95 7.67 -0.43
N CYS A 71 9.80 8.00 -1.70
CA CYS A 71 10.85 8.65 -2.48
C CYS A 71 11.30 9.96 -1.80
N ARG A 72 10.34 10.78 -1.41
CA ARG A 72 10.60 12.02 -0.68
C ARG A 72 11.32 11.77 0.64
N GLY A 73 10.83 10.82 1.46
CA GLY A 73 11.45 10.50 2.75
C GLY A 73 12.89 10.02 2.62
N LEU A 74 13.18 9.17 1.63
CA LEU A 74 14.54 8.71 1.34
C LEU A 74 15.46 9.85 0.86
N MET A 75 14.95 10.78 0.05
CA MET A 75 15.69 11.95 -0.41
C MET A 75 15.98 12.92 0.73
N GLU A 76 15.00 13.19 1.60
CA GLU A 76 15.15 14.05 2.77
C GLU A 76 16.15 13.44 3.77
N GLU A 77 16.07 12.14 4.06
CA GLU A 77 17.01 11.45 4.94
C GLU A 77 18.44 11.52 4.37
N ARG A 78 18.62 11.30 3.07
CA ARG A 78 19.90 11.39 2.41
C ARG A 78 20.48 12.82 2.42
N ALA A 79 19.64 13.83 2.24
CA ALA A 79 20.07 15.24 2.29
C ALA A 79 20.53 15.65 3.69
N GLY A 80 19.89 15.10 4.73
CA GLY A 80 20.22 15.43 6.13
C GLY A 80 21.38 14.65 6.73
N THR A 81 21.55 13.37 6.34
CA THR A 81 22.49 12.44 7.01
C THR A 81 23.53 11.83 6.08
N THR A 82 23.49 12.12 4.78
CA THR A 82 24.32 11.50 3.72
C THR A 82 24.16 9.99 3.55
N VAL A 83 23.63 9.28 4.56
CA VAL A 83 23.42 7.83 4.57
C VAL A 83 21.97 7.52 4.93
N VAL A 84 21.29 6.73 4.10
CA VAL A 84 19.94 6.23 4.35
C VAL A 84 19.99 4.97 5.20
N SER A 85 19.32 4.97 6.35
CA SER A 85 19.22 3.79 7.21
C SER A 85 18.09 2.85 6.77
N LEU A 86 18.39 1.90 5.87
CA LEU A 86 17.44 0.88 5.43
C LEU A 86 16.83 0.10 6.61
N LYS A 87 17.64 -0.24 7.62
CA LYS A 87 17.16 -0.95 8.81
C LYS A 87 16.08 -0.16 9.53
N ALA A 88 16.31 1.12 9.78
CA ALA A 88 15.34 1.98 10.45
C ALA A 88 14.06 2.16 9.60
N PHE A 89 14.21 2.26 8.27
CA PHE A 89 13.08 2.32 7.34
C PHE A 89 12.22 1.06 7.44
N TYR A 90 12.80 -0.13 7.28
CA TYR A 90 12.05 -1.39 7.30
C TYR A 90 11.41 -1.68 8.65
N VAL A 91 12.10 -1.40 9.76
CA VAL A 91 11.54 -1.57 11.10
C VAL A 91 10.31 -0.69 11.31
N ARG A 92 10.39 0.61 10.99
CA ARG A 92 9.23 1.52 11.10
C ARG A 92 8.04 1.04 10.25
N ARG A 93 8.32 0.50 9.07
CA ARG A 93 7.30 0.02 8.16
C ARG A 93 6.65 -1.27 8.65
N ALA A 94 7.47 -2.24 9.08
CA ALA A 94 7.01 -3.51 9.62
C ALA A 94 6.07 -3.29 10.82
N PHE A 95 6.44 -2.45 11.77
CA PHE A 95 5.59 -2.14 12.92
C PHE A 95 4.29 -1.41 12.57
N ARG A 96 4.24 -0.76 11.42
CA ARG A 96 3.02 -0.10 10.94
C ARG A 96 2.06 -1.06 10.24
N ILE A 97 2.57 -2.05 9.51
CA ILE A 97 1.78 -2.86 8.58
C ILE A 97 1.51 -4.26 9.14
N LEU A 98 2.51 -4.92 9.70
CA LEU A 98 2.36 -6.31 10.16
C LEU A 98 1.36 -6.47 11.31
N PRO A 99 1.34 -5.61 12.37
CA PRO A 99 0.41 -5.82 13.47
C PRO A 99 -1.07 -5.78 13.03
N PRO A 100 -1.56 -4.77 12.29
CA PRO A 100 -2.95 -4.76 11.85
C PRO A 100 -3.27 -5.89 10.86
N LEU A 101 -2.34 -6.26 9.96
CA LEU A 101 -2.52 -7.38 9.05
C LEU A 101 -2.67 -8.71 9.81
N TYR A 102 -1.72 -9.03 10.70
CA TYR A 102 -1.77 -10.30 11.42
C TYR A 102 -2.94 -10.36 12.42
N LEU A 103 -3.34 -9.24 13.01
CA LEU A 103 -4.56 -9.18 13.81
C LEU A 103 -5.80 -9.51 12.97
N TYR A 104 -5.88 -8.96 11.77
CA TYR A 104 -6.96 -9.26 10.82
C TYR A 104 -6.96 -10.74 10.41
N LEU A 105 -5.80 -11.30 10.04
CA LEU A 105 -5.69 -12.71 9.67
C LEU A 105 -5.99 -13.64 10.84
N ALA A 106 -5.61 -13.28 12.07
CA ALA A 106 -5.97 -14.03 13.27
C ALA A 106 -7.49 -14.04 13.49
N ALA A 107 -8.15 -12.90 13.30
CA ALA A 107 -9.62 -12.84 13.38
C ALA A 107 -10.28 -13.72 12.30
N LEU A 108 -9.80 -13.69 11.04
CA LEU A 108 -10.31 -14.58 9.99
C LEU A 108 -10.08 -16.06 10.31
N THR A 109 -8.91 -16.39 10.83
CA THR A 109 -8.58 -17.77 11.25
C THR A 109 -9.55 -18.25 12.35
N LEU A 110 -9.82 -17.40 13.35
CA LEU A 110 -10.77 -17.71 14.42
C LEU A 110 -12.19 -17.90 13.85
N LEU A 111 -12.67 -17.01 12.97
CA LEU A 111 -13.97 -17.11 12.33
C LEU A 111 -14.08 -18.38 11.47
N GLY A 112 -13.00 -18.77 10.79
CA GLY A 112 -12.93 -20.02 10.06
C GLY A 112 -12.99 -21.24 10.99
N PHE A 113 -12.26 -21.19 12.12
CA PHE A 113 -12.24 -22.28 13.10
C PHE A 113 -13.61 -22.53 13.74
N ILE A 114 -14.37 -21.48 14.03
CA ILE A 114 -15.75 -21.62 14.57
C ILE A 114 -16.80 -21.90 13.49
N GLY A 115 -16.39 -22.03 12.22
CA GLY A 115 -17.27 -22.39 11.10
C GLY A 115 -18.16 -21.26 10.56
N TRP A 116 -17.90 -20.00 10.93
CA TRP A 116 -18.69 -18.87 10.42
C TRP A 116 -18.32 -18.47 8.99
N ILE A 117 -17.08 -18.71 8.59
CA ILE A 117 -16.61 -18.46 7.22
C ILE A 117 -15.83 -19.64 6.68
N GLY A 118 -15.93 -19.84 5.35
CA GLY A 118 -15.12 -20.84 4.65
C GLY A 118 -13.76 -20.23 4.29
N ILE A 119 -12.72 -20.57 5.03
CA ILE A 119 -11.35 -20.16 4.75
C ILE A 119 -10.38 -21.31 5.03
N SER A 120 -9.43 -21.53 4.13
CA SER A 120 -8.44 -22.60 4.24
C SER A 120 -7.10 -22.09 4.77
N PRO A 121 -6.28 -22.95 5.43
CA PRO A 121 -4.95 -22.58 5.87
C PRO A 121 -4.04 -22.03 4.75
N PRO A 122 -4.02 -22.59 3.53
CA PRO A 122 -3.25 -22.02 2.42
C PRO A 122 -3.65 -20.58 2.07
N GLN A 123 -4.94 -20.26 2.12
CA GLN A 123 -5.43 -18.89 1.83
C GLN A 123 -4.95 -17.88 2.86
N ILE A 124 -4.90 -18.26 4.14
CA ILE A 124 -4.35 -17.43 5.21
C ILE A 124 -2.84 -17.26 5.03
N SER A 125 -2.10 -18.35 4.74
CA SER A 125 -0.65 -18.26 4.54
C SER A 125 -0.27 -17.43 3.32
N ASN A 126 -0.99 -17.53 2.21
CA ASN A 126 -0.76 -16.71 1.02
C ASN A 126 -0.94 -15.22 1.32
N SER A 127 -1.96 -14.88 2.11
CA SER A 127 -2.20 -13.49 2.55
C SER A 127 -1.13 -13.00 3.52
N ALA A 128 -0.70 -13.85 4.46
CA ALA A 128 0.33 -13.52 5.45
C ALA A 128 1.71 -13.31 4.82
N LEU A 129 1.99 -13.98 3.69
CA LEU A 129 3.24 -13.87 2.94
C LEU A 129 3.19 -12.85 1.79
N PHE A 130 2.13 -12.06 1.70
CA PHE A 130 1.95 -11.06 0.63
C PHE A 130 2.02 -11.64 -0.79
N LEU A 131 1.40 -12.80 -1.00
CA LEU A 131 1.43 -13.50 -2.28
C LEU A 131 0.14 -13.33 -3.09
N CYS A 132 -0.90 -12.67 -2.56
CA CYS A 132 -2.22 -12.56 -3.19
C CYS A 132 -2.24 -11.80 -4.53
N ASN A 133 -1.13 -11.24 -4.95
CA ASN A 133 -0.93 -10.64 -6.27
C ASN A 133 -0.34 -11.62 -7.31
N LEU A 134 -0.01 -12.87 -6.94
CA LEU A 134 0.72 -13.83 -7.77
C LEU A 134 -0.17 -14.99 -8.25
N ASP A 135 -1.43 -14.75 -8.56
CA ASP A 135 -2.37 -15.76 -9.07
C ASP A 135 -2.48 -17.03 -8.16
N VAL A 136 -2.32 -16.83 -6.85
CA VAL A 136 -2.52 -17.87 -5.84
C VAL A 136 -3.91 -17.75 -5.23
N ASP A 137 -4.43 -18.87 -4.69
CA ASP A 137 -5.71 -18.86 -4.03
C ASP A 137 -5.65 -18.03 -2.74
N CYS A 138 -6.32 -16.88 -2.76
CA CYS A 138 -6.59 -16.04 -1.61
C CYS A 138 -8.11 -16.01 -1.41
N SER A 139 -8.56 -16.32 -0.20
CA SER A 139 -9.97 -16.24 0.16
C SER A 139 -10.59 -14.91 -0.26
N TRP A 140 -11.88 -14.90 -0.59
CA TRP A 140 -12.65 -13.68 -0.82
C TRP A 140 -12.46 -12.65 0.32
N PHE A 141 -12.40 -13.12 1.56
CA PHE A 141 -12.18 -12.27 2.74
C PHE A 141 -10.80 -11.61 2.76
N ALA A 142 -9.77 -12.29 2.27
CA ALA A 142 -8.40 -11.81 2.23
C ALA A 142 -7.94 -11.34 0.84
N GLY A 143 -8.78 -11.50 -0.19
CA GLY A 143 -8.44 -11.16 -1.58
C GLY A 143 -7.99 -9.71 -1.77
N HIS A 144 -8.60 -8.77 -1.02
CA HIS A 144 -8.21 -7.36 -1.08
C HIS A 144 -6.76 -7.08 -0.65
N THR A 145 -6.07 -8.03 -0.01
CA THR A 145 -4.65 -7.90 0.34
C THR A 145 -3.71 -7.96 -0.87
N TRP A 146 -4.24 -8.24 -2.09
CA TRP A 146 -3.44 -8.20 -3.33
C TRP A 146 -2.76 -6.83 -3.55
N SER A 147 -3.45 -5.75 -3.26
CA SER A 147 -2.90 -4.40 -3.38
C SER A 147 -1.82 -4.13 -2.33
N LEU A 148 -2.02 -4.63 -1.10
CA LEU A 148 -1.03 -4.55 -0.04
C LEU A 148 0.23 -5.36 -0.40
N ALA A 149 0.07 -6.52 -1.07
CA ALA A 149 1.19 -7.34 -1.53
C ALA A 149 2.08 -6.57 -2.52
N TYR A 150 1.49 -5.90 -3.52
CA TYR A 150 2.26 -5.03 -4.42
C TYR A 150 2.97 -3.89 -3.68
N GLU A 151 2.28 -3.29 -2.73
CA GLU A 151 2.82 -2.19 -1.93
C GLU A 151 4.04 -2.64 -1.12
N GLU A 152 3.95 -3.79 -0.43
CA GLU A 152 5.04 -4.33 0.36
C GLU A 152 6.24 -4.79 -0.48
N GLN A 153 6.00 -5.39 -1.63
CA GLN A 153 7.06 -5.74 -2.57
C GLN A 153 7.79 -4.49 -3.07
N PHE A 154 7.05 -3.41 -3.38
CA PHE A 154 7.64 -2.12 -3.72
C PHE A 154 8.46 -1.54 -2.56
N TYR A 155 7.94 -1.60 -1.32
CA TYR A 155 8.65 -1.10 -0.14
C TYR A 155 9.92 -1.89 0.18
N LEU A 156 9.94 -3.17 -0.15
CA LEU A 156 11.13 -4.01 0.03
C LEU A 156 12.21 -3.66 -1.00
N LEU A 157 11.82 -3.54 -2.27
CA LEU A 157 12.75 -3.42 -3.38
C LEU A 157 13.24 -1.98 -3.59
N PHE A 158 12.34 -1.00 -3.57
CA PHE A 158 12.66 0.36 -3.99
C PHE A 158 13.70 1.05 -3.09
N PRO A 159 13.62 1.01 -1.73
CA PRO A 159 14.63 1.63 -0.89
C PRO A 159 16.02 0.97 -1.02
N ALA A 160 16.06 -0.35 -1.20
CA ALA A 160 17.30 -1.08 -1.44
C ALA A 160 17.94 -0.62 -2.76
N LEU A 161 17.16 -0.57 -3.84
CA LEU A 161 17.62 -0.06 -5.13
C LEU A 161 18.06 1.42 -5.06
N PHE A 162 17.30 2.24 -4.31
CA PHE A 162 17.63 3.65 -4.11
C PHE A 162 19.03 3.83 -3.51
N VAL A 163 19.37 3.02 -2.51
CA VAL A 163 20.69 3.07 -1.86
C VAL A 163 21.78 2.47 -2.76
N VAL A 164 21.58 1.27 -3.27
CA VAL A 164 22.58 0.54 -4.07
C VAL A 164 22.94 1.28 -5.34
N MET A 165 21.98 1.86 -6.03
CA MET A 165 22.20 2.58 -7.28
C MET A 165 22.57 4.04 -7.10
N GLY A 166 22.63 4.55 -5.86
CA GLY A 166 22.96 5.94 -5.56
C GLY A 166 21.96 6.93 -6.16
N LEU A 167 20.68 6.54 -6.29
CA LEU A 167 19.65 7.32 -6.99
C LEU A 167 19.43 8.71 -6.41
N GLY A 168 19.70 8.90 -5.13
CA GLY A 168 19.64 10.22 -4.48
C GLY A 168 20.62 11.26 -5.03
N THR A 169 21.65 10.84 -5.78
CA THR A 169 22.62 11.73 -6.45
C THR A 169 22.38 11.88 -7.94
N ARG A 170 21.49 11.07 -8.52
CA ARG A 170 21.23 11.01 -9.97
C ARG A 170 19.72 11.02 -10.25
N PRO A 171 19.06 12.18 -10.22
CA PRO A 171 17.60 12.28 -10.36
C PRO A 171 17.07 11.71 -11.69
N ARG A 172 17.86 11.79 -12.77
CA ARG A 172 17.46 11.18 -14.06
C ARG A 172 17.39 9.66 -14.02
N SER A 173 18.32 9.01 -13.31
CA SER A 173 18.30 7.54 -13.14
C SER A 173 17.09 7.10 -12.30
N LEU A 174 16.69 7.89 -11.32
CA LEU A 174 15.46 7.65 -10.54
C LEU A 174 14.22 7.64 -11.43
N LEU A 175 14.08 8.64 -12.31
CA LEU A 175 12.95 8.72 -13.25
C LEU A 175 12.92 7.52 -14.21
N VAL A 176 14.07 7.10 -14.75
CA VAL A 176 14.15 5.94 -15.64
C VAL A 176 13.70 4.67 -14.93
N ILE A 177 14.10 4.47 -13.67
CA ILE A 177 13.70 3.28 -12.90
C ILE A 177 12.22 3.31 -12.56
N LEU A 178 11.68 4.45 -12.12
CA LEU A 178 10.26 4.59 -11.83
C LEU A 178 9.41 4.32 -13.09
N TRP A 179 9.80 4.87 -14.24
CA TRP A 179 9.15 4.58 -15.51
C TRP A 179 9.29 3.11 -15.93
N GLY A 180 10.46 2.51 -15.74
CA GLY A 180 10.69 1.08 -15.99
C GLY A 180 9.77 0.20 -15.15
N MET A 181 9.60 0.51 -13.85
CA MET A 181 8.69 -0.22 -12.97
C MET A 181 7.22 -0.07 -13.39
N VAL A 182 6.80 1.12 -13.81
CA VAL A 182 5.44 1.35 -14.33
C VAL A 182 5.21 0.54 -15.60
N LEU A 183 6.14 0.56 -16.55
CA LEU A 183 6.03 -0.20 -17.82
C LEU A 183 6.01 -1.71 -17.56
N LEU A 184 6.83 -2.19 -16.63
CA LEU A 184 6.86 -3.61 -16.26
C LEU A 184 5.51 -4.05 -15.64
N SER A 185 4.92 -3.21 -14.79
CA SER A 185 3.62 -3.50 -14.18
C SER A 185 2.47 -3.50 -15.19
N LEU A 186 2.59 -2.75 -16.28
CA LEU A 186 1.60 -2.73 -17.37
C LEU A 186 1.76 -3.92 -18.33
N GLY A 187 2.98 -4.44 -18.47
CA GLY A 187 3.28 -5.59 -19.35
C GLY A 187 2.99 -6.95 -18.73
N CYS A 188 2.78 -7.03 -17.42
CA CYS A 188 2.45 -8.26 -16.68
C CYS A 188 0.93 -8.48 -16.49
N ARG A 189 0.08 -7.87 -17.32
CA ARG A 189 -1.38 -8.07 -17.32
C ARG A 189 -1.83 -8.93 -18.48
#